data_390183a0fbde52efd77e86bd8905d7b6
#
_entry.id   390183a0fbde52efd77e86bd8905d7b6
#
_cell.length_a   1.000
_cell.length_b   1.000
_cell.length_c   1.000
_cell.angle_alpha   90.00
_cell.angle_beta   90.00
_cell.angle_gamma   90.00
#
_symmetry.space_group_name_H-M   'P 1'
#
loop_
_entity.id
_entity.type
_entity.pdbx_description
1 polymer ?
#
loop_
_entity_poly.entity_id
_entity_poly.type
_entity_poly.pdbx_seq_one_letter_code
_entity_poly.pdbx_strand_id
1 'polypeptide(L)'
;MSDAPVNVDRPLRRASFPDQQADAVVCGGGPAGSTFATLLARKGHRVILFERERFPRFHIGESLLPWNIPLLQRVGVLDKVRNAGMQVKFGARFYHQGTDRVRPVRFVDGIDKDHPSAFQVKRADFDKLLLDHARDSGAQVWEGARVEEVLFSEDGKRARGVRVRLGGEAAAHELAAKVVIDATGRDALLSKKIGGRIRDPLLDRSAAFAHFDTFRRAAGPTGGDIIVITTPDGWWWLIPFSDGSVSVGIVMPSRRFKERLGSVEELFQSAVAGTPEVRELLAGSQRTTDVKAIADYSYRTSSFSGDGFCLIGDAACFLDPVFSTGVLMAMTSAELAAETIDHSLRSKGRIDARDFRRFERIYKRGVARFARFVHGFYEPAMLETFYTKAPNQWIERAVTTVLGGGVFFPSFKARFFTLTFQLCVVLTGAAQAVRGRGAFERATGIVAAERDA
;
A
#
# COMPACT_ATOMS: atom_id res chain seq x y z
N MET A 1 -20.36 14.20 -44.47
CA MET A 1 -19.36 14.79 -43.57
C MET A 1 -18.43 13.65 -43.22
N SER A 2 -17.22 13.68 -43.76
CA SER A 2 -16.27 12.57 -43.74
C SER A 2 -15.52 12.53 -42.40
N ASP A 3 -15.64 11.40 -41.71
CA ASP A 3 -14.79 11.06 -40.57
C ASP A 3 -13.36 10.82 -41.08
N ALA A 4 -12.45 11.71 -40.72
CA ALA A 4 -11.03 11.49 -40.91
C ALA A 4 -10.50 10.54 -39.83
N PRO A 5 -9.73 9.51 -40.17
CA PRO A 5 -9.17 8.59 -39.18
C PRO A 5 -8.15 9.29 -38.29
N VAL A 6 -8.29 9.15 -36.99
CA VAL A 6 -7.31 9.59 -36.00
C VAL A 6 -6.02 8.82 -36.23
N ASN A 7 -4.98 9.54 -36.65
CA ASN A 7 -3.66 9.01 -36.90
C ASN A 7 -2.96 8.62 -35.57
N VAL A 8 -2.95 7.33 -35.27
CA VAL A 8 -2.44 6.75 -33.99
C VAL A 8 -0.91 6.53 -34.03
N ASP A 9 -0.24 6.73 -35.18
CA ASP A 9 1.20 6.49 -35.33
C ASP A 9 1.99 7.79 -35.55
N ARG A 10 2.08 8.62 -34.52
CA ARG A 10 3.25 9.49 -34.39
C ARG A 10 4.30 8.75 -33.56
N PRO A 11 5.43 8.30 -34.16
CA PRO A 11 6.54 7.83 -33.33
C PRO A 11 6.96 9.00 -32.45
N LEU A 12 6.79 8.82 -31.12
CA LEU A 12 7.37 9.72 -30.14
C LEU A 12 8.84 9.85 -30.51
N ARG A 13 9.30 11.06 -30.89
CA ARG A 13 10.73 11.34 -31.09
C ARG A 13 11.42 10.76 -29.87
N ARG A 14 12.31 9.78 -30.06
CA ARG A 14 13.17 9.27 -28.99
C ARG A 14 13.91 10.48 -28.45
N ALA A 15 13.51 10.95 -27.27
CA ALA A 15 14.30 11.95 -26.58
C ALA A 15 15.68 11.34 -26.34
N SER A 16 16.74 12.11 -26.63
CA SER A 16 18.10 11.66 -26.28
C SER A 16 18.19 11.42 -24.78
N PHE A 17 18.89 10.34 -24.38
CA PHE A 17 19.14 10.07 -22.96
C PHE A 17 19.69 11.32 -22.25
N PRO A 18 19.28 11.62 -21.02
CA PRO A 18 19.73 12.80 -20.29
C PRO A 18 21.25 12.79 -20.12
N ASP A 19 21.93 13.84 -20.55
CA ASP A 19 23.39 13.99 -20.49
C ASP A 19 23.87 14.80 -19.27
N GLN A 20 22.96 15.51 -18.62
CA GLN A 20 23.27 16.36 -17.47
C GLN A 20 22.89 15.70 -16.15
N GLN A 21 23.66 15.99 -15.11
CA GLN A 21 23.37 15.55 -13.75
C GLN A 21 21.97 15.95 -13.30
N ALA A 22 21.20 15.00 -12.76
CA ALA A 22 19.93 15.25 -12.11
C ALA A 22 20.11 15.74 -10.67
N ASP A 23 19.18 16.56 -10.17
CA ASP A 23 19.09 16.80 -8.72
C ASP A 23 18.63 15.53 -8.01
N ALA A 24 17.59 14.88 -8.57
CA ALA A 24 17.11 13.60 -8.07
C ALA A 24 16.81 12.62 -9.21
N VAL A 25 17.24 11.39 -9.06
CA VAL A 25 16.80 10.26 -9.88
C VAL A 25 15.85 9.40 -9.05
N VAL A 26 14.69 9.08 -9.64
CA VAL A 26 13.65 8.25 -9.03
C VAL A 26 13.58 6.91 -9.75
N CYS A 27 13.77 5.82 -9.03
CA CYS A 27 13.71 4.46 -9.55
C CYS A 27 12.32 3.86 -9.24
N GLY A 28 11.42 3.82 -10.24
CA GLY A 28 10.05 3.32 -10.14
C GLY A 28 8.97 4.41 -10.17
N GLY A 29 7.94 4.19 -11.00
CA GLY A 29 6.84 5.13 -11.28
C GLY A 29 5.53 4.81 -10.55
N GLY A 30 5.55 3.96 -9.52
CA GLY A 30 4.38 3.69 -8.67
C GLY A 30 3.99 4.90 -7.81
N PRO A 31 2.99 4.76 -6.91
CA PRO A 31 2.47 5.88 -6.11
C PRO A 31 3.53 6.65 -5.33
N ALA A 32 4.55 5.96 -4.78
CA ALA A 32 5.66 6.62 -4.07
C ALA A 32 6.51 7.47 -5.02
N GLY A 33 7.00 6.88 -6.11
CA GLY A 33 7.91 7.56 -7.03
C GLY A 33 7.23 8.72 -7.76
N SER A 34 6.00 8.52 -8.25
CA SER A 34 5.24 9.58 -8.91
C SER A 34 4.90 10.74 -7.96
N THR A 35 4.51 10.45 -6.71
CA THR A 35 4.28 11.47 -5.68
C THR A 35 5.55 12.27 -5.38
N PHE A 36 6.67 11.58 -5.16
CA PHE A 36 7.96 12.22 -4.90
C PHE A 36 8.40 13.10 -6.07
N ALA A 37 8.36 12.55 -7.30
CA ALA A 37 8.75 13.27 -8.50
C ALA A 37 7.91 14.53 -8.73
N THR A 38 6.58 14.44 -8.54
CA THR A 38 5.69 15.59 -8.60
C THR A 38 6.08 16.68 -7.63
N LEU A 39 6.22 16.33 -6.34
CA LEU A 39 6.47 17.30 -5.28
C LEU A 39 7.82 18.00 -5.44
N LEU A 40 8.86 17.28 -5.84
CA LEU A 40 10.19 17.84 -6.00
C LEU A 40 10.34 18.65 -7.29
N ALA A 41 9.75 18.18 -8.42
CA ALA A 41 9.76 18.91 -9.68
C ALA A 41 9.04 20.26 -9.57
N ARG A 42 7.87 20.30 -8.91
CA ARG A 42 7.13 21.55 -8.65
C ARG A 42 7.90 22.58 -7.80
N LYS A 43 8.94 22.15 -7.10
CA LYS A 43 9.86 23.01 -6.35
C LYS A 43 11.05 23.51 -7.19
N GLY A 44 11.07 23.17 -8.49
CA GLY A 44 12.07 23.64 -9.46
C GLY A 44 13.33 22.78 -9.55
N HIS A 45 13.35 21.59 -8.91
CA HIS A 45 14.48 20.69 -9.03
C HIS A 45 14.39 19.85 -10.31
N ARG A 46 15.54 19.50 -10.88
CA ARG A 46 15.64 18.60 -12.02
C ARG A 46 15.45 17.16 -11.55
N VAL A 47 14.25 16.60 -11.81
CA VAL A 47 13.86 15.24 -11.41
C VAL A 47 13.73 14.37 -12.65
N ILE A 48 14.41 13.21 -12.65
CA ILE A 48 14.31 12.19 -13.69
C ILE A 48 13.79 10.91 -13.06
N LEU A 49 12.67 10.40 -13.60
CA LEU A 49 12.02 9.19 -13.11
C LEU A 49 12.13 8.09 -14.19
N PHE A 50 12.65 6.94 -13.79
CA PHE A 50 12.73 5.74 -14.62
C PHE A 50 11.74 4.68 -14.13
N GLU A 51 10.90 4.20 -15.03
CA GLU A 51 9.94 3.11 -14.78
C GLU A 51 10.17 1.99 -15.80
N ARG A 52 10.30 0.75 -15.32
CA ARG A 52 10.62 -0.40 -16.18
C ARG A 52 9.46 -0.83 -17.08
N GLU A 53 8.22 -0.63 -16.60
CA GLU A 53 7.01 -1.00 -17.33
C GLU A 53 6.46 0.21 -18.11
N ARG A 54 5.56 -0.07 -19.03
CA ARG A 54 4.74 0.97 -19.68
C ARG A 54 3.37 0.96 -19.03
N PHE A 55 2.87 2.12 -18.67
CA PHE A 55 1.55 2.27 -18.06
C PHE A 55 0.46 2.44 -19.14
N PRO A 56 -0.78 1.97 -18.91
CA PRO A 56 -1.26 1.36 -17.66
C PRO A 56 -0.73 -0.07 -17.45
N ARG A 57 -0.46 -0.42 -16.19
CA ARG A 57 -0.04 -1.77 -15.80
C ARG A 57 -0.79 -2.24 -14.58
N PHE A 58 -1.00 -3.54 -14.46
CA PHE A 58 -1.64 -4.13 -13.29
C PHE A 58 -0.74 -4.01 -12.04
N HIS A 59 -1.35 -3.68 -10.90
CA HIS A 59 -0.77 -3.83 -9.57
C HIS A 59 -1.86 -4.12 -8.55
N ILE A 60 -1.56 -4.81 -7.45
CA ILE A 60 -2.49 -4.99 -6.33
C ILE A 60 -2.35 -3.87 -5.29
N GLY A 61 -3.35 -3.71 -4.40
CA GLY A 61 -3.40 -2.63 -3.41
C GLY A 61 -4.33 -1.51 -3.87
N GLU A 62 -5.61 -1.82 -3.97
CA GLU A 62 -6.65 -1.10 -4.71
C GLU A 62 -7.61 -0.33 -3.80
N SER A 63 -7.44 -0.43 -2.48
CA SER A 63 -8.25 0.25 -1.48
C SER A 63 -7.43 1.34 -0.79
N LEU A 64 -7.89 2.59 -0.85
CA LEU A 64 -7.23 3.73 -0.22
C LEU A 64 -7.83 4.02 1.17
N LEU A 65 -7.15 4.91 1.91
CA LEU A 65 -7.59 5.39 3.22
C LEU A 65 -7.93 6.89 3.17
N PRO A 66 -8.78 7.40 4.05
CA PRO A 66 -9.14 8.82 4.11
C PRO A 66 -7.95 9.77 4.11
N TRP A 67 -6.88 9.43 4.83
CA TRP A 67 -5.67 10.26 4.88
C TRP A 67 -4.91 10.38 3.54
N ASN A 68 -5.26 9.57 2.53
CA ASN A 68 -4.79 9.79 1.17
C ASN A 68 -5.39 11.07 0.55
N ILE A 69 -6.58 11.50 0.96
CA ILE A 69 -7.26 12.71 0.39
C ILE A 69 -6.41 13.97 0.56
N PRO A 70 -5.97 14.36 1.78
CA PRO A 70 -5.11 15.53 1.95
C PRO A 70 -3.75 15.37 1.27
N LEU A 71 -3.21 14.16 1.14
CA LEU A 71 -1.99 13.91 0.37
C LEU A 71 -2.21 14.18 -1.13
N LEU A 72 -3.27 13.61 -1.71
CA LEU A 72 -3.64 13.85 -3.12
C LEU A 72 -3.88 15.34 -3.39
N GLN A 73 -4.45 16.06 -2.42
CA GLN A 73 -4.65 17.51 -2.52
C GLN A 73 -3.32 18.27 -2.53
N ARG A 74 -2.37 17.95 -1.63
CA ARG A 74 -1.05 18.59 -1.60
C ARG A 74 -0.21 18.27 -2.84
N VAL A 75 -0.33 17.06 -3.36
CA VAL A 75 0.26 16.66 -4.65
C VAL A 75 -0.40 17.42 -5.82
N GLY A 76 -1.63 17.92 -5.64
CA GLY A 76 -2.38 18.65 -6.68
C GLY A 76 -3.11 17.76 -7.68
N VAL A 77 -3.36 16.50 -7.31
CA VAL A 77 -3.93 15.48 -8.21
C VAL A 77 -5.35 15.05 -7.80
N LEU A 78 -5.86 15.54 -6.66
CA LEU A 78 -7.14 15.10 -6.10
C LEU A 78 -8.32 15.27 -7.09
N ASP A 79 -8.39 16.40 -7.78
CA ASP A 79 -9.50 16.65 -8.73
C ASP A 79 -9.39 15.75 -9.96
N LYS A 80 -8.18 15.43 -10.42
CA LYS A 80 -7.99 14.42 -11.48
C LYS A 80 -8.50 13.03 -11.04
N VAL A 81 -8.24 12.64 -9.78
CA VAL A 81 -8.73 11.36 -9.20
C VAL A 81 -10.26 11.36 -9.09
N ARG A 82 -10.85 12.45 -8.63
CA ARG A 82 -12.33 12.59 -8.56
C ARG A 82 -12.97 12.50 -9.95
N ASN A 83 -12.41 13.21 -10.91
CA ASN A 83 -12.94 13.26 -12.28
C ASN A 83 -12.70 11.93 -13.05
N ALA A 84 -11.77 11.10 -12.62
CA ALA A 84 -11.57 9.77 -13.18
C ALA A 84 -12.66 8.76 -12.78
N GLY A 85 -13.64 9.16 -11.98
CA GLY A 85 -14.77 8.31 -11.61
C GLY A 85 -14.41 7.11 -10.73
N MET A 86 -13.36 7.22 -9.91
CA MET A 86 -12.97 6.17 -8.97
C MET A 86 -14.09 5.90 -7.97
N GLN A 87 -14.26 4.65 -7.54
CA GLN A 87 -15.32 4.27 -6.58
C GLN A 87 -15.09 4.97 -5.23
N VAL A 88 -16.06 5.72 -4.76
CA VAL A 88 -16.00 6.32 -3.41
C VAL A 88 -16.26 5.25 -2.36
N LYS A 89 -15.46 5.30 -1.29
CA LYS A 89 -15.50 4.41 -0.12
C LYS A 89 -15.75 5.23 1.13
N PHE A 90 -16.79 4.90 1.89
CA PHE A 90 -17.14 5.57 3.16
C PHE A 90 -16.73 4.80 4.40
N GLY A 91 -16.25 3.56 4.22
CA GLY A 91 -15.87 2.72 5.34
C GLY A 91 -15.37 1.34 4.92
N ALA A 92 -15.53 0.40 5.84
CA ALA A 92 -15.25 -1.01 5.66
C ALA A 92 -16.28 -1.84 6.40
N ARG A 93 -16.59 -3.03 5.92
CA ARG A 93 -17.46 -4.00 6.58
C ARG A 93 -16.66 -5.26 6.87
N PHE A 94 -16.55 -5.60 8.15
CA PHE A 94 -15.86 -6.80 8.59
C PHE A 94 -16.90 -7.86 8.98
N TYR A 95 -16.75 -9.05 8.43
CA TYR A 95 -17.56 -10.23 8.72
C TYR A 95 -16.67 -11.27 9.40
N HIS A 96 -17.26 -12.06 10.27
CA HIS A 96 -16.61 -13.24 10.83
C HIS A 96 -17.33 -14.49 10.32
N GLN A 97 -16.63 -15.34 9.59
CA GLN A 97 -17.20 -16.52 8.93
C GLN A 97 -17.96 -17.40 9.91
N GLY A 98 -19.12 -17.90 9.48
CA GLY A 98 -19.97 -18.82 10.25
C GLY A 98 -20.65 -18.17 11.45
N THR A 99 -20.67 -16.83 11.53
CA THR A 99 -21.38 -16.10 12.56
C THR A 99 -22.22 -14.97 11.96
N ASP A 100 -23.20 -14.47 12.74
CA ASP A 100 -23.96 -13.26 12.42
C ASP A 100 -23.21 -11.96 12.74
N ARG A 101 -21.93 -12.05 13.08
CA ARG A 101 -21.13 -10.91 13.51
C ARG A 101 -20.65 -10.09 12.33
N VAL A 102 -21.23 -8.92 12.18
CA VAL A 102 -20.84 -7.90 11.20
C VAL A 102 -20.42 -6.65 11.94
N ARG A 103 -19.22 -6.15 11.59
CA ARG A 103 -18.69 -4.90 12.12
C ARG A 103 -18.55 -3.88 11.02
N PRO A 104 -19.50 -2.93 10.86
CA PRO A 104 -19.32 -1.78 10.01
C PRO A 104 -18.35 -0.79 10.68
N VAL A 105 -17.42 -0.26 9.91
CA VAL A 105 -16.54 0.84 10.29
C VAL A 105 -16.79 1.98 9.33
N ARG A 106 -17.30 3.10 9.82
CA ARG A 106 -17.61 4.28 9.00
C ARG A 106 -16.58 5.36 9.29
N PHE A 107 -15.94 5.90 8.26
CA PHE A 107 -14.89 6.92 8.42
C PHE A 107 -15.40 8.18 9.11
N VAL A 108 -16.68 8.55 8.89
CA VAL A 108 -17.33 9.69 9.56
C VAL A 108 -17.39 9.54 11.09
N ASP A 109 -17.29 8.32 11.63
CA ASP A 109 -17.32 8.06 13.07
C ASP A 109 -15.92 8.21 13.70
N GLY A 110 -14.87 8.37 12.88
CA GLY A 110 -13.51 8.61 13.32
C GLY A 110 -13.31 9.98 13.97
N ILE A 111 -12.09 10.24 14.42
CA ILE A 111 -11.70 11.52 15.05
C ILE A 111 -11.54 12.61 13.99
N ASP A 112 -11.00 12.25 12.82
CA ASP A 112 -10.91 13.15 11.68
C ASP A 112 -12.27 13.20 10.96
N LYS A 113 -12.93 14.35 11.04
CA LYS A 113 -14.23 14.60 10.41
C LYS A 113 -14.12 15.25 9.03
N ASP A 114 -12.95 15.78 8.69
CA ASP A 114 -12.71 16.52 7.45
C ASP A 114 -12.58 15.59 6.24
N HIS A 115 -12.21 14.33 6.51
CA HIS A 115 -11.99 13.31 5.47
C HIS A 115 -12.85 12.07 5.71
N PRO A 116 -14.20 12.16 5.49
CA PRO A 116 -15.12 11.05 5.79
C PRO A 116 -15.15 9.94 4.74
N SER A 117 -14.30 10.03 3.71
CA SER A 117 -14.29 9.09 2.59
C SER A 117 -12.88 8.84 2.05
N ALA A 118 -12.77 7.81 1.23
CA ALA A 118 -11.59 7.45 0.46
C ALA A 118 -12.01 6.95 -0.93
N PHE A 119 -11.09 6.33 -1.68
CA PHE A 119 -11.38 5.72 -2.98
C PHE A 119 -10.97 4.25 -3.01
N GLN A 120 -11.72 3.47 -3.77
CA GLN A 120 -11.26 2.20 -4.35
C GLN A 120 -10.80 2.51 -5.77
N VAL A 121 -9.63 2.02 -6.14
CA VAL A 121 -8.98 2.39 -7.39
C VAL A 121 -8.47 1.16 -8.13
N LYS A 122 -8.73 1.09 -9.44
CA LYS A 122 -7.95 0.21 -10.30
C LYS A 122 -6.55 0.79 -10.42
N ARG A 123 -5.56 0.06 -9.95
CA ARG A 123 -4.18 0.55 -9.86
C ARG A 123 -3.57 0.89 -11.23
N ALA A 124 -4.03 0.23 -12.28
CA ALA A 124 -3.60 0.56 -13.65
C ALA A 124 -3.91 2.03 -13.97
N ASP A 125 -5.13 2.47 -13.71
CA ASP A 125 -5.60 3.81 -14.00
C ASP A 125 -5.06 4.83 -13.00
N PHE A 126 -5.10 4.50 -11.72
CA PHE A 126 -4.63 5.38 -10.65
C PHE A 126 -3.12 5.66 -10.74
N ASP A 127 -2.31 4.62 -10.93
CA ASP A 127 -0.86 4.76 -11.01
C ASP A 127 -0.46 5.54 -12.29
N LYS A 128 -1.15 5.28 -13.42
CA LYS A 128 -0.95 6.05 -14.66
C LYS A 128 -1.28 7.53 -14.46
N LEU A 129 -2.40 7.84 -13.82
CA LEU A 129 -2.81 9.21 -13.53
C LEU A 129 -1.77 9.94 -12.66
N LEU A 130 -1.19 9.28 -11.66
CA LEU A 130 -0.11 9.83 -10.83
C LEU A 130 1.17 10.05 -11.64
N LEU A 131 1.55 9.10 -12.50
CA LEU A 131 2.75 9.19 -13.32
C LEU A 131 2.65 10.31 -14.37
N ASP A 132 1.50 10.41 -15.04
CA ASP A 132 1.23 11.50 -15.97
C ASP A 132 1.24 12.86 -15.27
N HIS A 133 0.67 12.93 -14.06
CA HIS A 133 0.71 14.15 -13.27
C HIS A 133 2.14 14.55 -12.85
N ALA A 134 3.02 13.59 -12.59
CA ALA A 134 4.44 13.86 -12.35
C ALA A 134 5.11 14.48 -13.59
N ARG A 135 4.80 13.95 -14.78
CA ARG A 135 5.27 14.48 -16.07
C ARG A 135 4.75 15.91 -16.30
N ASP A 136 3.47 16.15 -16.10
CA ASP A 136 2.83 17.47 -16.23
C ASP A 136 3.42 18.49 -15.23
N SER A 137 3.92 18.01 -14.09
CA SER A 137 4.55 18.82 -13.03
C SER A 137 6.03 19.13 -13.27
N GLY A 138 6.60 18.70 -14.41
CA GLY A 138 7.97 19.00 -14.83
C GLY A 138 8.99 17.89 -14.57
N ALA A 139 8.60 16.72 -14.06
CA ALA A 139 9.51 15.59 -13.99
C ALA A 139 9.73 14.97 -15.36
N GLN A 140 10.98 14.62 -15.68
CA GLN A 140 11.31 13.85 -16.89
C GLN A 140 11.02 12.37 -16.64
N VAL A 141 9.95 11.83 -17.22
CA VAL A 141 9.50 10.44 -16.99
C VAL A 141 9.85 9.56 -18.18
N TRP A 142 10.58 8.48 -17.90
CA TRP A 142 11.03 7.46 -18.85
C TRP A 142 10.37 6.12 -18.52
N GLU A 143 9.40 5.70 -19.33
CA GLU A 143 8.77 4.39 -19.25
C GLU A 143 9.49 3.37 -20.14
N GLY A 144 9.49 2.09 -19.77
CA GLY A 144 10.27 1.05 -20.43
C GLY A 144 11.77 1.19 -20.15
N ALA A 145 12.14 1.86 -19.06
CA ALA A 145 13.50 2.15 -18.66
C ALA A 145 13.80 1.53 -17.29
N ARG A 146 14.62 0.48 -17.26
CA ARG A 146 14.95 -0.26 -16.04
C ARG A 146 16.24 0.25 -15.42
N VAL A 147 16.16 0.72 -14.19
CA VAL A 147 17.35 0.95 -13.37
C VAL A 147 17.90 -0.41 -12.93
N GLU A 148 19.13 -0.70 -13.36
CA GLU A 148 19.81 -1.96 -13.05
C GLU A 148 20.64 -1.87 -11.78
N GLU A 149 21.24 -0.69 -11.54
CA GLU A 149 22.16 -0.49 -10.43
C GLU A 149 22.16 0.98 -9.97
N VAL A 150 22.37 1.17 -8.67
CA VAL A 150 22.75 2.48 -8.09
C VAL A 150 24.27 2.55 -8.00
N LEU A 151 24.82 3.58 -8.60
CA LEU A 151 26.27 3.84 -8.64
C LEU A 151 26.71 4.55 -7.35
N PHE A 152 27.79 4.10 -6.76
CA PHE A 152 28.32 4.65 -5.53
C PHE A 152 29.70 5.30 -5.76
N SER A 153 30.14 6.14 -4.81
CA SER A 153 31.51 6.62 -4.72
C SER A 153 32.50 5.46 -4.53
N GLU A 154 33.78 5.69 -4.79
CA GLU A 154 34.82 4.66 -4.69
C GLU A 154 34.89 4.00 -3.30
N ASP A 155 34.63 4.76 -2.23
CA ASP A 155 34.53 4.23 -0.86
C ASP A 155 33.23 3.49 -0.56
N GLY A 156 32.33 3.39 -1.55
CA GLY A 156 31.05 2.69 -1.45
C GLY A 156 29.98 3.32 -0.56
N LYS A 157 30.21 4.53 -0.03
CA LYS A 157 29.33 5.13 1.00
C LYS A 157 28.24 6.02 0.43
N ARG A 158 28.54 6.79 -0.64
CA ARG A 158 27.62 7.79 -1.22
C ARG A 158 27.06 7.33 -2.57
N ALA A 159 25.73 7.34 -2.73
CA ALA A 159 25.14 7.19 -4.05
C ALA A 159 25.42 8.45 -4.91
N ARG A 160 25.81 8.22 -6.17
CA ARG A 160 26.20 9.24 -7.14
C ARG A 160 25.42 9.24 -8.44
N GLY A 161 24.59 8.21 -8.65
CA GLY A 161 23.82 8.08 -9.88
C GLY A 161 23.25 6.68 -10.04
N VAL A 162 22.83 6.39 -11.24
CA VAL A 162 22.23 5.11 -11.61
C VAL A 162 22.74 4.62 -12.97
N ARG A 163 22.71 3.28 -13.14
CA ARG A 163 22.84 2.63 -14.45
C ARG A 163 21.46 2.19 -14.91
N VAL A 164 21.08 2.61 -16.12
CA VAL A 164 19.72 2.44 -16.67
C VAL A 164 19.81 1.74 -18.00
N ARG A 165 18.98 0.75 -18.25
CA ARG A 165 18.75 0.13 -19.54
C ARG A 165 17.43 0.58 -20.11
N LEU A 166 17.46 1.16 -21.29
CA LEU A 166 16.25 1.52 -22.04
C LEU A 166 15.73 0.30 -22.79
N GLY A 167 14.42 0.13 -22.83
CA GLY A 167 13.79 -0.98 -23.53
C GLY A 167 14.16 -1.03 -25.01
N GLY A 168 14.67 -2.20 -25.45
CA GLY A 168 15.14 -2.42 -26.81
C GLY A 168 16.59 -1.99 -27.09
N GLU A 169 17.34 -1.52 -26.09
CA GLU A 169 18.77 -1.20 -26.21
C GLU A 169 19.65 -2.28 -25.56
N ALA A 170 20.76 -2.62 -26.23
CA ALA A 170 21.74 -3.56 -25.68
C ALA A 170 22.63 -2.91 -24.62
N ALA A 171 22.97 -1.64 -24.81
CA ALA A 171 23.81 -0.87 -23.89
C ALA A 171 22.99 -0.27 -22.73
N ALA A 172 23.59 -0.20 -21.57
CA ALA A 172 23.06 0.57 -20.45
C ALA A 172 23.75 1.95 -20.41
N HIS A 173 23.01 2.94 -19.91
CA HIS A 173 23.46 4.32 -19.75
C HIS A 173 23.69 4.64 -18.30
N GLU A 174 24.65 5.51 -18.01
CA GLU A 174 24.89 6.02 -16.66
C GLU A 174 24.40 7.47 -16.55
N LEU A 175 23.74 7.77 -15.46
CA LEU A 175 23.24 9.11 -15.15
C LEU A 175 23.66 9.51 -13.74
N ALA A 176 24.40 10.61 -13.63
CA ALA A 176 24.79 11.19 -12.37
C ALA A 176 23.59 11.87 -11.67
N ALA A 177 23.53 11.77 -10.34
CA ALA A 177 22.50 12.40 -9.53
C ALA A 177 23.06 12.86 -8.18
N LYS A 178 22.49 13.96 -7.64
CA LYS A 178 22.80 14.40 -6.26
C LYS A 178 22.15 13.49 -5.22
N VAL A 179 20.98 12.89 -5.57
CA VAL A 179 20.28 11.90 -4.75
C VAL A 179 19.57 10.87 -5.62
N VAL A 180 19.58 9.61 -5.18
CA VAL A 180 18.84 8.50 -5.79
C VAL A 180 17.71 8.06 -4.85
N ILE A 181 16.51 7.97 -5.38
CA ILE A 181 15.31 7.54 -4.68
C ILE A 181 14.92 6.14 -5.14
N ASP A 182 15.03 5.18 -4.24
CA ASP A 182 14.52 3.83 -4.48
C ASP A 182 13.02 3.79 -4.17
N ALA A 183 12.21 3.83 -5.22
CA ALA A 183 10.77 3.66 -5.22
C ALA A 183 10.35 2.42 -6.01
N THR A 184 11.25 1.43 -6.14
CA THR A 184 11.05 0.21 -6.95
C THR A 184 10.07 -0.78 -6.34
N GLY A 185 9.38 -0.37 -5.26
CA GLY A 185 8.42 -1.23 -4.58
C GLY A 185 9.10 -2.49 -4.02
N ARG A 186 8.51 -3.64 -4.26
CA ARG A 186 9.00 -4.92 -3.72
C ARG A 186 10.35 -5.38 -4.28
N ASP A 187 10.84 -4.81 -5.38
CA ASP A 187 12.19 -5.11 -5.87
C ASP A 187 13.25 -4.59 -4.90
N ALA A 188 12.99 -3.41 -4.27
CA ALA A 188 13.83 -2.79 -3.24
C ALA A 188 15.32 -2.83 -3.63
N LEU A 189 15.63 -2.15 -4.73
CA LEU A 189 16.92 -2.18 -5.44
C LEU A 189 18.12 -1.96 -4.49
N LEU A 190 17.99 -1.00 -3.58
CA LEU A 190 19.02 -0.65 -2.61
C LEU A 190 19.05 -1.55 -1.36
N SER A 191 17.96 -2.29 -1.08
CA SER A 191 17.85 -3.02 0.20
C SER A 191 18.98 -4.01 0.42
N LYS A 192 19.41 -4.73 -0.62
CA LYS A 192 20.50 -5.71 -0.55
C LYS A 192 21.83 -5.05 -0.18
N LYS A 193 22.08 -3.83 -0.68
CA LYS A 193 23.33 -3.10 -0.44
C LYS A 193 23.42 -2.52 0.98
N ILE A 194 22.29 -2.21 1.60
CA ILE A 194 22.25 -1.54 2.91
C ILE A 194 21.88 -2.48 4.08
N GLY A 195 22.17 -3.75 3.97
CA GLY A 195 21.96 -4.72 5.06
C GLY A 195 20.73 -5.61 4.92
N GLY A 196 20.03 -5.55 3.76
CA GLY A 196 18.96 -6.46 3.42
C GLY A 196 17.60 -6.11 4.06
N ARG A 197 16.67 -7.04 3.87
CA ARG A 197 15.30 -6.98 4.39
C ARG A 197 15.21 -7.75 5.70
N ILE A 198 14.56 -7.14 6.67
CA ILE A 198 14.18 -7.78 7.93
C ILE A 198 12.72 -8.20 7.75
N ARG A 199 12.48 -9.52 7.66
CA ARG A 199 11.13 -10.08 7.59
C ARG A 199 10.44 -9.97 8.93
N ASP A 200 9.12 -9.86 8.90
CA ASP A 200 8.29 -9.95 10.09
C ASP A 200 7.73 -11.37 10.20
N PRO A 201 8.21 -12.19 11.15
CA PRO A 201 7.80 -13.59 11.25
C PRO A 201 6.32 -13.77 11.63
N LEU A 202 5.69 -12.77 12.26
CA LEU A 202 4.27 -12.80 12.61
C LEU A 202 3.37 -12.53 11.39
N LEU A 203 3.94 -11.96 10.33
CA LEU A 203 3.25 -11.58 9.10
C LEU A 203 3.69 -12.43 7.90
N ASP A 204 4.12 -13.67 8.12
CA ASP A 204 4.43 -14.62 7.03
C ASP A 204 3.13 -15.09 6.36
N ARG A 205 2.69 -14.30 5.38
CA ARG A 205 1.41 -14.46 4.68
C ARG A 205 1.61 -14.50 3.17
N SER A 206 0.68 -15.17 2.51
CA SER A 206 0.54 -15.20 1.05
C SER A 206 -0.89 -14.88 0.67
N ALA A 207 -1.07 -14.31 -0.52
CA ALA A 207 -2.39 -14.00 -1.05
C ALA A 207 -2.58 -14.61 -2.43
N ALA A 208 -3.81 -15.08 -2.69
CA ALA A 208 -4.30 -15.42 -4.03
C ALA A 208 -5.50 -14.53 -4.34
N PHE A 209 -5.59 -14.00 -5.57
CA PHE A 209 -6.63 -13.03 -5.92
C PHE A 209 -6.93 -13.00 -7.41
N ALA A 210 -8.14 -12.54 -7.73
CA ALA A 210 -8.61 -12.30 -9.10
C ALA A 210 -9.65 -11.17 -9.13
N HIS A 211 -9.95 -10.67 -10.33
CA HIS A 211 -11.08 -9.76 -10.55
C HIS A 211 -12.27 -10.49 -11.12
N PHE A 212 -13.46 -10.01 -10.75
CA PHE A 212 -14.74 -10.49 -11.25
C PHE A 212 -15.54 -9.32 -11.85
N ASP A 213 -16.40 -9.60 -12.81
CA ASP A 213 -17.20 -8.60 -13.54
C ASP A 213 -18.24 -7.91 -12.68
N THR A 214 -18.77 -8.61 -11.69
CA THR A 214 -19.78 -8.11 -10.75
C THR A 214 -19.73 -8.84 -9.42
N PHE A 215 -20.51 -8.39 -8.45
CA PHE A 215 -20.83 -9.09 -7.20
C PHE A 215 -22.04 -8.47 -6.54
N ARG A 216 -22.60 -9.14 -5.55
CA ARG A 216 -23.78 -8.66 -4.81
C ARG A 216 -23.39 -7.51 -3.88
N ARG A 217 -23.73 -6.27 -4.28
CA ARG A 217 -23.44 -5.05 -3.52
C ARG A 217 -24.56 -4.71 -2.55
N ALA A 218 -24.21 -4.04 -1.44
CA ALA A 218 -25.18 -3.34 -0.63
C ALA A 218 -25.76 -2.15 -1.40
N ALA A 219 -27.00 -1.81 -1.12
CA ALA A 219 -27.63 -0.61 -1.66
C ALA A 219 -27.05 0.67 -1.01
N GLY A 220 -27.08 1.78 -1.75
CA GLY A 220 -26.66 3.10 -1.29
C GLY A 220 -25.15 3.28 -1.12
N PRO A 221 -24.72 4.30 -0.34
CA PRO A 221 -23.32 4.72 -0.25
C PRO A 221 -22.36 3.63 0.24
N THR A 222 -22.83 2.72 1.09
CA THR A 222 -22.02 1.61 1.63
C THR A 222 -21.71 0.51 0.60
N GLY A 223 -22.30 0.54 -0.59
CA GLY A 223 -21.98 -0.34 -1.70
C GLY A 223 -20.57 -0.17 -2.25
N GLY A 224 -19.90 0.96 -1.94
CA GLY A 224 -18.50 1.21 -2.27
C GLY A 224 -17.49 0.78 -1.19
N ASP A 225 -17.95 0.33 -0.03
CA ASP A 225 -17.09 -0.08 1.06
C ASP A 225 -16.39 -1.41 0.78
N ILE A 226 -15.14 -1.54 1.22
CA ILE A 226 -14.46 -2.83 1.21
C ILE A 226 -15.17 -3.80 2.16
N ILE A 227 -15.30 -5.05 1.73
CA ILE A 227 -15.72 -6.16 2.59
C ILE A 227 -14.47 -6.95 2.97
N VAL A 228 -14.32 -7.21 4.28
CA VAL A 228 -13.29 -8.07 4.85
C VAL A 228 -14.01 -9.22 5.57
N ILE A 229 -13.67 -10.46 5.25
CA ILE A 229 -14.26 -11.65 5.88
C ILE A 229 -13.13 -12.42 6.57
N THR A 230 -13.14 -12.48 7.90
CA THR A 230 -12.19 -13.29 8.66
C THR A 230 -12.64 -14.74 8.70
N THR A 231 -11.72 -15.66 8.45
CA THR A 231 -11.94 -17.11 8.42
C THR A 231 -10.91 -17.80 9.32
N PRO A 232 -11.10 -19.07 9.70
CA PRO A 232 -10.09 -19.83 10.45
C PRO A 232 -8.72 -19.90 9.72
N ASP A 233 -8.75 -19.95 8.39
CA ASP A 233 -7.53 -20.11 7.57
C ASP A 233 -6.93 -18.78 7.08
N GLY A 234 -7.57 -17.62 7.40
CA GLY A 234 -7.07 -16.32 6.94
C GLY A 234 -8.16 -15.26 6.85
N TRP A 235 -8.15 -14.45 5.81
CA TRP A 235 -9.19 -13.46 5.58
C TRP A 235 -9.32 -13.10 4.10
N TRP A 236 -10.53 -12.68 3.70
CA TRP A 236 -10.85 -12.24 2.36
C TRP A 236 -10.99 -10.74 2.28
N TRP A 237 -10.65 -10.18 1.11
CA TRP A 237 -11.12 -8.86 0.70
C TRP A 237 -12.04 -8.98 -0.50
N LEU A 238 -13.06 -8.09 -0.55
CA LEU A 238 -13.83 -7.78 -1.74
C LEU A 238 -13.83 -6.26 -1.90
N ILE A 239 -13.19 -5.77 -2.95
CA ILE A 239 -12.99 -4.33 -3.22
C ILE A 239 -13.81 -3.96 -4.46
N PRO A 240 -14.94 -3.25 -4.31
CA PRO A 240 -15.78 -2.85 -5.42
C PRO A 240 -15.17 -1.73 -6.25
N PHE A 241 -15.40 -1.73 -7.55
CA PHE A 241 -15.03 -0.64 -8.45
C PHE A 241 -16.28 0.03 -9.06
N SER A 242 -16.10 1.25 -9.59
CA SER A 242 -17.21 2.04 -10.12
C SER A 242 -17.88 1.44 -11.35
N ASP A 243 -17.16 0.64 -12.13
CA ASP A 243 -17.67 -0.05 -13.32
C ASP A 243 -18.48 -1.33 -13.02
N GLY A 244 -18.71 -1.64 -11.76
CA GLY A 244 -19.44 -2.83 -11.34
C GLY A 244 -18.54 -4.00 -10.95
N SER A 245 -17.32 -4.05 -11.42
CA SER A 245 -16.37 -5.12 -11.13
C SER A 245 -15.89 -5.11 -9.68
N VAL A 246 -15.25 -6.20 -9.25
CA VAL A 246 -14.74 -6.38 -7.88
C VAL A 246 -13.39 -7.09 -7.89
N SER A 247 -12.46 -6.62 -7.06
CA SER A 247 -11.24 -7.35 -6.72
C SER A 247 -11.52 -8.26 -5.52
N VAL A 248 -11.22 -9.54 -5.66
CA VAL A 248 -11.44 -10.55 -4.62
C VAL A 248 -10.14 -11.29 -4.36
N GLY A 249 -9.77 -11.41 -3.08
CA GLY A 249 -8.59 -12.17 -2.74
C GLY A 249 -8.63 -12.71 -1.32
N ILE A 250 -7.88 -13.78 -1.11
CA ILE A 250 -7.67 -14.43 0.19
C ILE A 250 -6.22 -14.27 0.62
N VAL A 251 -6.04 -13.89 1.88
CA VAL A 251 -4.75 -13.89 2.57
C VAL A 251 -4.74 -15.02 3.59
N MET A 252 -3.69 -15.84 3.55
CA MET A 252 -3.54 -16.97 4.44
C MET A 252 -2.08 -17.13 4.89
N PRO A 253 -1.79 -17.90 5.96
CA PRO A 253 -0.43 -18.23 6.34
C PRO A 253 0.35 -18.84 5.16
N SER A 254 1.59 -18.39 4.94
CA SER A 254 2.42 -18.89 3.82
C SER A 254 2.64 -20.39 3.89
N ARG A 255 2.64 -20.98 5.09
CA ARG A 255 2.66 -22.42 5.28
C ARG A 255 1.50 -23.12 4.53
N ARG A 256 0.25 -22.68 4.77
CA ARG A 256 -0.95 -23.21 4.09
C ARG A 256 -0.88 -23.04 2.58
N PHE A 257 -0.32 -21.91 2.14
CA PHE A 257 -0.15 -21.65 0.72
C PHE A 257 0.88 -22.59 0.07
N LYS A 258 1.97 -22.94 0.79
CA LYS A 258 3.02 -23.85 0.32
C LYS A 258 2.56 -25.33 0.35
N GLU A 259 1.78 -25.72 1.35
CA GLU A 259 1.25 -27.08 1.55
C GLU A 259 0.09 -27.43 0.62
N ARG A 260 -0.36 -26.48 -0.23
CA ARG A 260 -1.46 -26.73 -1.16
C ARG A 260 -1.18 -27.92 -2.08
N LEU A 261 -2.18 -28.74 -2.28
CA LEU A 261 -2.21 -29.76 -3.32
C LEU A 261 -2.75 -29.08 -4.59
N GLY A 262 -1.94 -29.04 -5.66
CA GLY A 262 -2.36 -28.45 -6.94
C GLY A 262 -1.94 -26.98 -7.16
N SER A 263 -2.61 -26.35 -8.11
CA SER A 263 -2.31 -24.99 -8.58
C SER A 263 -2.84 -23.90 -7.63
N VAL A 264 -2.38 -22.66 -7.83
CA VAL A 264 -2.94 -21.47 -7.14
C VAL A 264 -4.41 -21.26 -7.51
N GLU A 265 -4.79 -21.61 -8.73
CA GLU A 265 -6.16 -21.59 -9.23
C GLU A 265 -7.07 -22.49 -8.39
N GLU A 266 -6.68 -23.76 -8.23
CA GLU A 266 -7.44 -24.74 -7.46
C GLU A 266 -7.53 -24.37 -5.97
N LEU A 267 -6.44 -23.82 -5.40
CA LEU A 267 -6.45 -23.26 -4.05
C LEU A 267 -7.51 -22.18 -3.90
N PHE A 268 -7.52 -21.21 -4.83
CA PHE A 268 -8.45 -20.08 -4.79
C PHE A 268 -9.90 -20.55 -4.93
N GLN A 269 -10.18 -21.43 -5.89
CA GLN A 269 -11.52 -22.00 -6.11
C GLN A 269 -12.01 -22.79 -4.90
N SER A 270 -11.14 -23.63 -4.33
CA SER A 270 -11.46 -24.40 -3.11
C SER A 270 -11.76 -23.47 -1.93
N ALA A 271 -10.99 -22.40 -1.78
CA ALA A 271 -11.21 -21.41 -0.73
C ALA A 271 -12.55 -20.65 -0.92
N VAL A 272 -12.91 -20.27 -2.16
CA VAL A 272 -14.23 -19.67 -2.48
C VAL A 272 -15.35 -20.65 -2.13
N ALA A 273 -15.22 -21.93 -2.52
CA ALA A 273 -16.22 -22.96 -2.23
C ALA A 273 -16.38 -23.17 -0.71
N GLY A 274 -15.28 -23.11 0.04
CA GLY A 274 -15.24 -23.28 1.50
C GLY A 274 -15.68 -22.05 2.31
N THR A 275 -15.94 -20.90 1.67
CA THR A 275 -16.40 -19.67 2.34
C THR A 275 -17.78 -19.27 1.83
N PRO A 276 -18.87 -19.70 2.52
CA PRO A 276 -20.25 -19.46 2.07
C PRO A 276 -20.55 -18.01 1.77
N GLU A 277 -20.06 -17.07 2.58
CA GLU A 277 -20.27 -15.64 2.43
C GLU A 277 -19.65 -15.11 1.12
N VAL A 278 -18.44 -15.57 0.75
CA VAL A 278 -17.79 -15.18 -0.52
C VAL A 278 -18.54 -15.79 -1.71
N ARG A 279 -18.90 -17.06 -1.61
CA ARG A 279 -19.65 -17.78 -2.65
C ARG A 279 -21.00 -17.10 -2.92
N GLU A 280 -21.71 -16.69 -1.87
CA GLU A 280 -23.00 -16.00 -2.00
C GLU A 280 -22.84 -14.59 -2.62
N LEU A 281 -21.82 -13.85 -2.22
CA LEU A 281 -21.53 -12.52 -2.78
C LEU A 281 -21.13 -12.59 -4.26
N LEU A 282 -20.48 -13.68 -4.69
CA LEU A 282 -20.05 -13.91 -6.08
C LEU A 282 -21.05 -14.73 -6.90
N ALA A 283 -22.23 -15.05 -6.36
CA ALA A 283 -23.23 -15.83 -7.10
C ALA A 283 -23.63 -15.13 -8.40
N GLY A 284 -23.42 -15.81 -9.53
CA GLY A 284 -23.67 -15.28 -10.88
C GLY A 284 -22.56 -14.40 -11.46
N SER A 285 -21.47 -14.16 -10.73
CA SER A 285 -20.31 -13.40 -11.22
C SER A 285 -19.39 -14.26 -12.06
N GLN A 286 -18.76 -13.65 -13.06
CA GLN A 286 -17.72 -14.27 -13.87
C GLN A 286 -16.36 -13.67 -13.57
N ARG A 287 -15.35 -14.53 -13.44
CA ARG A 287 -13.98 -14.08 -13.25
C ARG A 287 -13.44 -13.50 -14.57
N THR A 288 -12.81 -12.32 -14.47
CA THR A 288 -12.30 -11.56 -15.62
C THR A 288 -10.79 -11.59 -15.75
N THR A 289 -10.06 -12.08 -14.73
CA THR A 289 -8.59 -12.24 -14.76
C THR A 289 -8.19 -13.63 -14.28
N ASP A 290 -6.97 -14.06 -14.67
CA ASP A 290 -6.35 -15.23 -14.05
C ASP A 290 -6.14 -15.01 -12.56
N VAL A 291 -6.12 -16.10 -11.77
CA VAL A 291 -5.74 -16.04 -10.37
C VAL A 291 -4.25 -15.76 -10.24
N LYS A 292 -3.93 -14.67 -9.55
CA LYS A 292 -2.56 -14.27 -9.27
C LYS A 292 -2.22 -14.55 -7.82
N ALA A 293 -0.93 -14.73 -7.55
CA ALA A 293 -0.42 -14.94 -6.21
C ALA A 293 0.69 -13.96 -5.85
N ILE A 294 0.75 -13.66 -4.55
CA ILE A 294 1.81 -12.84 -3.97
C ILE A 294 2.20 -13.41 -2.62
N ALA A 295 3.50 -13.51 -2.35
CA ALA A 295 4.04 -14.06 -1.11
C ALA A 295 5.19 -13.19 -0.58
N ASP A 296 5.61 -13.43 0.66
CA ASP A 296 6.79 -12.79 1.29
C ASP A 296 6.78 -11.26 1.20
N TYR A 297 5.62 -10.64 1.44
CA TYR A 297 5.47 -9.20 1.24
C TYR A 297 5.72 -8.37 2.51
N SER A 298 5.69 -8.97 3.71
CA SER A 298 5.84 -8.22 4.97
C SER A 298 7.31 -8.13 5.38
N TYR A 299 7.90 -6.95 5.25
CA TYR A 299 9.29 -6.67 5.60
C TYR A 299 9.54 -5.18 5.82
N ARG A 300 10.66 -4.87 6.42
CA ARG A 300 11.28 -3.55 6.44
C ARG A 300 12.75 -3.65 6.08
N THR A 301 13.34 -2.59 5.55
CA THR A 301 14.78 -2.50 5.40
C THR A 301 15.44 -2.10 6.72
N SER A 302 16.72 -2.41 6.89
CA SER A 302 17.48 -2.04 8.09
C SER A 302 17.64 -0.53 8.22
N SER A 303 17.83 0.18 7.11
CA SER A 303 17.88 1.64 7.01
C SER A 303 16.94 2.11 5.89
N PHE A 304 16.42 3.33 6.00
CA PHE A 304 15.59 3.94 4.96
C PHE A 304 16.36 4.98 4.13
N SER A 305 17.58 5.31 4.52
CA SER A 305 18.36 6.35 3.85
C SER A 305 19.85 6.22 4.12
N GLY A 306 20.64 6.93 3.34
CA GLY A 306 22.08 7.08 3.48
C GLY A 306 22.59 8.32 2.74
N ASP A 307 23.90 8.42 2.59
CA ASP A 307 24.49 9.54 1.85
C ASP A 307 24.12 9.46 0.37
N GLY A 308 23.38 10.46 -0.10
CA GLY A 308 22.92 10.55 -1.48
C GLY A 308 21.82 9.58 -1.90
N PHE A 309 21.13 8.89 -0.97
CA PHE A 309 20.00 8.04 -1.32
C PHE A 309 18.92 7.95 -0.25
N CYS A 310 17.69 7.57 -0.67
CA CYS A 310 16.57 7.30 0.21
C CYS A 310 15.67 6.22 -0.41
N LEU A 311 15.12 5.35 0.44
CA LEU A 311 14.10 4.36 0.07
C LEU A 311 12.73 4.88 0.52
N ILE A 312 11.73 4.77 -0.37
CA ILE A 312 10.35 5.18 -0.10
C ILE A 312 9.35 4.10 -0.53
N GLY A 313 8.15 4.15 0.03
CA GLY A 313 7.12 3.14 -0.23
C GLY A 313 7.55 1.74 0.16
N ASP A 314 7.12 0.76 -0.63
CA ASP A 314 7.41 -0.66 -0.36
C ASP A 314 8.90 -0.98 -0.49
N ALA A 315 9.71 -0.16 -1.18
CA ALA A 315 11.16 -0.34 -1.18
C ALA A 315 11.76 -0.18 0.23
N ALA A 316 11.17 0.65 1.07
CA ALA A 316 11.57 0.84 2.47
C ALA A 316 10.90 -0.16 3.41
N CYS A 317 9.57 -0.33 3.31
CA CYS A 317 8.79 -1.14 4.23
C CYS A 317 7.42 -1.47 3.65
N PHE A 318 6.99 -2.72 3.75
CA PHE A 318 5.61 -3.14 3.56
C PHE A 318 5.16 -3.97 4.77
N LEU A 319 3.93 -3.74 5.24
CA LEU A 319 3.37 -4.46 6.39
C LEU A 319 2.45 -5.59 5.91
N ASP A 320 1.16 -5.26 5.72
CA ASP A 320 0.12 -6.22 5.40
C ASP A 320 -1.05 -5.49 4.72
N PRO A 321 -1.78 -6.10 3.80
CA PRO A 321 -2.87 -5.44 3.10
C PRO A 321 -4.15 -5.25 3.91
N VAL A 322 -4.29 -5.86 5.10
CA VAL A 322 -5.55 -5.93 5.87
C VAL A 322 -6.18 -4.56 6.16
N PHE A 323 -5.38 -3.54 6.38
CA PHE A 323 -5.87 -2.18 6.66
C PHE A 323 -5.65 -1.20 5.52
N SER A 324 -5.37 -1.66 4.30
CA SER A 324 -5.22 -0.81 3.10
C SER A 324 -4.14 0.27 3.24
N THR A 325 -3.07 0.01 3.99
CA THR A 325 -2.08 1.03 4.38
C THR A 325 -1.02 1.32 3.33
N GLY A 326 -0.82 0.43 2.33
CA GLY A 326 0.34 0.47 1.44
C GLY A 326 0.48 1.78 0.66
N VAL A 327 -0.58 2.23 -0.03
CA VAL A 327 -0.54 3.48 -0.81
C VAL A 327 -0.36 4.70 0.09
N LEU A 328 -1.00 4.71 1.27
CA LEU A 328 -0.82 5.80 2.23
C LEU A 328 0.64 5.89 2.71
N MET A 329 1.24 4.76 3.08
CA MET A 329 2.64 4.68 3.49
C MET A 329 3.58 5.14 2.36
N ALA A 330 3.30 4.70 1.13
CA ALA A 330 4.06 5.06 -0.05
C ALA A 330 4.05 6.58 -0.30
N MET A 331 2.89 7.19 -0.34
CA MET A 331 2.75 8.63 -0.57
C MET A 331 3.28 9.48 0.60
N THR A 332 3.08 9.04 1.85
CA THR A 332 3.60 9.76 3.03
C THR A 332 5.13 9.74 3.08
N SER A 333 5.76 8.60 2.79
CA SER A 333 7.23 8.52 2.73
C SER A 333 7.78 9.41 1.61
N ALA A 334 7.10 9.46 0.47
CA ALA A 334 7.47 10.31 -0.66
C ALA A 334 7.42 11.81 -0.30
N GLU A 335 6.35 12.25 0.35
CA GLU A 335 6.19 13.65 0.80
C GLU A 335 7.29 14.05 1.78
N LEU A 336 7.51 13.25 2.83
CA LEU A 336 8.54 13.51 3.84
C LEU A 336 9.96 13.53 3.25
N ALA A 337 10.26 12.64 2.29
CA ALA A 337 11.53 12.58 1.60
C ALA A 337 11.70 13.81 0.69
N ALA A 338 10.67 14.22 -0.06
CA ALA A 338 10.71 15.38 -0.95
C ALA A 338 10.94 16.68 -0.16
N GLU A 339 10.28 16.86 0.99
CA GLU A 339 10.53 18.01 1.88
C GLU A 339 11.98 18.05 2.40
N THR A 340 12.49 16.89 2.85
CA THR A 340 13.85 16.77 3.36
C THR A 340 14.89 17.10 2.29
N ILE A 341 14.70 16.56 1.09
CA ILE A 341 15.64 16.74 -0.02
C ILE A 341 15.61 18.16 -0.55
N ASP A 342 14.43 18.76 -0.73
CA ASP A 342 14.30 20.17 -1.12
C ASP A 342 15.08 21.10 -0.16
N HIS A 343 14.84 20.93 1.15
CA HIS A 343 15.52 21.72 2.16
C HIS A 343 17.06 21.59 2.07
N SER A 344 17.56 20.36 1.94
CA SER A 344 18.99 20.09 1.91
C SER A 344 19.65 20.58 0.61
N LEU A 345 18.99 20.37 -0.55
CA LEU A 345 19.51 20.87 -1.83
C LEU A 345 19.58 22.40 -1.85
N ARG A 346 18.55 23.10 -1.34
CA ARG A 346 18.55 24.56 -1.27
C ARG A 346 19.58 25.12 -0.30
N SER A 347 19.79 24.47 0.85
CA SER A 347 20.68 24.99 1.89
C SER A 347 22.16 24.69 1.65
N LYS A 348 22.50 23.56 1.04
CA LYS A 348 23.91 23.12 0.91
C LYS A 348 24.25 22.38 -0.39
N GLY A 349 23.29 22.22 -1.32
CA GLY A 349 23.50 21.64 -2.65
C GLY A 349 23.73 20.10 -2.66
N ARG A 350 23.70 19.45 -1.51
CA ARG A 350 23.93 17.99 -1.37
C ARG A 350 23.06 17.39 -0.28
N ILE A 351 22.93 16.05 -0.29
CA ILE A 351 22.17 15.29 0.70
C ILE A 351 23.11 14.35 1.47
N ASP A 352 23.05 14.38 2.79
CA ASP A 352 23.79 13.51 3.68
C ASP A 352 22.81 12.66 4.52
N ALA A 353 23.23 11.51 4.99
CA ALA A 353 22.40 10.58 5.80
C ALA A 353 21.76 11.27 7.03
N ARG A 354 22.48 12.23 7.65
CA ARG A 354 21.98 12.99 8.82
C ARG A 354 20.74 13.85 8.52
N ASP A 355 20.53 14.24 7.26
CA ASP A 355 19.39 15.08 6.86
C ASP A 355 18.08 14.32 6.98
N PHE A 356 18.12 13.01 6.77
CA PHE A 356 16.96 12.15 6.85
C PHE A 356 16.52 11.79 8.28
N ARG A 357 17.21 12.24 9.34
CA ARG A 357 16.86 11.89 10.73
C ARG A 357 15.42 12.24 11.10
N ARG A 358 14.89 13.39 10.61
CA ARG A 358 13.49 13.78 10.85
C ARG A 358 12.54 12.89 10.07
N PHE A 359 12.81 12.66 8.78
CA PHE A 359 12.07 11.73 7.93
C PHE A 359 11.97 10.35 8.57
N GLU A 360 13.09 9.73 8.90
CA GLU A 360 13.11 8.39 9.48
C GLU A 360 12.36 8.32 10.81
N ARG A 361 12.51 9.32 11.66
CA ARG A 361 11.83 9.35 12.96
C ARG A 361 10.31 9.38 12.82
N ILE A 362 9.79 10.23 11.94
CA ILE A 362 8.35 10.35 11.70
C ILE A 362 7.82 9.08 11.05
N TYR A 363 8.48 8.63 9.99
CA TYR A 363 8.04 7.48 9.22
C TYR A 363 8.08 6.19 10.03
N LYS A 364 9.20 5.88 10.71
CA LYS A 364 9.35 4.71 11.59
C LYS A 364 8.28 4.68 12.70
N ARG A 365 7.94 5.83 13.27
CA ARG A 365 6.87 5.90 14.29
C ARG A 365 5.48 5.61 13.71
N GLY A 366 5.18 6.12 12.52
CA GLY A 366 3.91 5.82 11.83
C GLY A 366 3.80 4.34 11.47
N VAL A 367 4.85 3.79 10.87
CA VAL A 367 4.96 2.35 10.55
C VAL A 367 4.76 1.50 11.81
N ALA A 368 5.43 1.82 12.92
CA ALA A 368 5.30 1.07 14.17
C ALA A 368 3.87 1.11 14.75
N ARG A 369 3.13 2.21 14.55
CA ARG A 369 1.71 2.28 14.95
C ARG A 369 0.84 1.36 14.10
N PHE A 370 0.98 1.40 12.78
CA PHE A 370 0.27 0.48 11.90
C PHE A 370 0.63 -0.98 12.20
N ALA A 371 1.92 -1.30 12.35
CA ALA A 371 2.37 -2.65 12.65
C ALA A 371 1.70 -3.24 13.91
N ARG A 372 1.52 -2.46 14.97
CA ARG A 372 0.82 -2.92 16.18
C ARG A 372 -0.64 -3.33 15.90
N PHE A 373 -1.34 -2.58 15.04
CA PHE A 373 -2.71 -2.92 14.67
C PHE A 373 -2.77 -4.12 13.72
N VAL A 374 -1.83 -4.22 12.80
CA VAL A 374 -1.70 -5.35 11.90
C VAL A 374 -1.39 -6.63 12.69
N HIS A 375 -0.41 -6.61 13.58
CA HIS A 375 -0.11 -7.76 14.46
C HIS A 375 -1.34 -8.13 15.31
N GLY A 376 -1.98 -7.13 15.92
CA GLY A 376 -3.19 -7.35 16.71
C GLY A 376 -4.33 -7.99 15.94
N PHE A 377 -4.50 -7.69 14.65
CA PHE A 377 -5.56 -8.30 13.83
C PHE A 377 -5.43 -9.83 13.75
N TYR A 378 -4.24 -10.36 13.89
CA TYR A 378 -3.97 -11.79 13.93
C TYR A 378 -3.98 -12.39 15.35
N GLU A 379 -4.26 -11.57 16.38
CA GLU A 379 -4.33 -12.02 17.77
C GLU A 379 -5.80 -12.23 18.18
N PRO A 380 -6.15 -13.39 18.80
CA PRO A 380 -7.52 -13.69 19.22
C PRO A 380 -8.13 -12.61 20.12
N ALA A 381 -7.33 -12.02 21.02
CA ALA A 381 -7.79 -10.97 21.93
C ALA A 381 -8.29 -9.71 21.20
N MET A 382 -7.62 -9.34 20.11
CA MET A 382 -8.05 -8.21 19.31
C MET A 382 -9.31 -8.53 18.51
N LEU A 383 -9.41 -9.72 17.93
CA LEU A 383 -10.61 -10.14 17.21
C LEU A 383 -11.83 -10.19 18.14
N GLU A 384 -11.69 -10.73 19.37
CA GLU A 384 -12.77 -10.71 20.36
C GLU A 384 -13.18 -9.27 20.70
N THR A 385 -12.21 -8.39 20.97
CA THR A 385 -12.47 -6.97 21.26
C THR A 385 -13.15 -6.27 20.10
N PHE A 386 -12.71 -6.58 18.86
CA PHE A 386 -13.22 -5.98 17.64
C PHE A 386 -14.65 -6.43 17.31
N TYR A 387 -14.96 -7.73 17.48
CA TYR A 387 -16.28 -8.31 17.18
C TYR A 387 -17.22 -8.38 18.40
N THR A 388 -16.95 -7.63 19.46
CA THR A 388 -17.85 -7.61 20.63
C THR A 388 -19.27 -7.17 20.26
N LYS A 389 -20.30 -7.78 20.90
CA LYS A 389 -21.72 -7.51 20.61
C LYS A 389 -22.16 -6.09 20.96
N ALA A 390 -21.55 -5.49 21.98
CA ALA A 390 -21.84 -4.12 22.42
C ALA A 390 -20.57 -3.27 22.32
N PRO A 391 -20.26 -2.73 21.13
CA PRO A 391 -19.07 -1.94 20.98
C PRO A 391 -19.14 -0.65 21.78
N ASN A 392 -18.10 -0.38 22.55
CA ASN A 392 -17.92 0.91 23.17
C ASN A 392 -17.53 1.93 22.07
N GLN A 393 -18.16 3.11 22.07
CA GLN A 393 -17.83 4.20 21.13
C GLN A 393 -16.34 4.55 21.12
N TRP A 394 -15.62 4.31 22.22
CA TRP A 394 -14.17 4.50 22.30
C TRP A 394 -13.38 3.53 21.42
N ILE A 395 -13.77 2.26 21.39
CA ILE A 395 -13.19 1.24 20.55
C ILE A 395 -13.44 1.58 19.07
N GLU A 396 -14.68 1.98 18.72
CA GLU A 396 -15.04 2.38 17.37
C GLU A 396 -14.19 3.56 16.89
N ARG A 397 -14.09 4.62 17.69
CA ARG A 397 -13.27 5.79 17.37
C ARG A 397 -11.79 5.44 17.23
N ALA A 398 -11.26 4.56 18.07
CA ALA A 398 -9.85 4.14 17.98
C ALA A 398 -9.59 3.37 16.69
N VAL A 399 -10.41 2.35 16.39
CA VAL A 399 -10.30 1.54 15.17
C VAL A 399 -10.46 2.41 13.93
N THR A 400 -11.51 3.24 13.89
CA THR A 400 -11.78 4.12 12.75
C THR A 400 -10.67 5.15 12.53
N THR A 401 -10.04 5.64 13.60
CA THR A 401 -8.90 6.56 13.51
C THR A 401 -7.69 5.90 12.84
N VAL A 402 -7.41 4.65 13.17
CA VAL A 402 -6.32 3.90 12.53
C VAL A 402 -6.66 3.56 11.09
N LEU A 403 -7.88 3.04 10.85
CA LEU A 403 -8.38 2.74 9.51
C LEU A 403 -8.58 4.00 8.65
N GLY A 404 -8.74 5.17 9.28
CA GLY A 404 -8.70 6.46 8.60
C GLY A 404 -7.31 6.87 8.13
N GLY A 405 -6.23 6.26 8.67
CA GLY A 405 -4.85 6.52 8.30
C GLY A 405 -4.16 7.65 9.07
N GLY A 406 -4.80 8.23 10.09
CA GLY A 406 -4.28 9.35 10.90
C GLY A 406 -3.14 8.99 11.88
N VAL A 407 -2.26 8.06 11.49
CA VAL A 407 -1.23 7.50 12.40
C VAL A 407 0.13 8.19 12.31
N PHE A 408 0.44 8.84 11.19
CA PHE A 408 1.73 9.53 11.02
C PHE A 408 1.79 10.82 11.84
N PHE A 409 0.70 11.58 11.85
CA PHE A 409 0.57 12.85 12.57
C PHE A 409 -0.64 12.85 13.51
N PRO A 410 -0.69 11.92 14.50
CA PRO A 410 -1.88 11.79 15.32
C PRO A 410 -2.05 12.99 16.25
N SER A 411 -3.28 13.51 16.31
CA SER A 411 -3.67 14.48 17.33
C SER A 411 -3.58 13.86 18.71
N PHE A 412 -3.60 14.69 19.76
CA PHE A 412 -3.64 14.19 21.15
C PHE A 412 -4.83 13.24 21.39
N LYS A 413 -6.01 13.60 20.88
CA LYS A 413 -7.20 12.75 20.94
C LYS A 413 -6.99 11.40 20.25
N ALA A 414 -6.40 11.39 19.06
CA ALA A 414 -6.11 10.15 18.31
C ALA A 414 -5.15 9.23 19.09
N ARG A 415 -4.12 9.80 19.73
CA ARG A 415 -3.19 9.03 20.58
C ARG A 415 -3.91 8.42 21.79
N PHE A 416 -4.76 9.20 22.44
CA PHE A 416 -5.51 8.74 23.61
C PHE A 416 -6.43 7.55 23.23
N PHE A 417 -7.23 7.67 22.18
CA PHE A 417 -8.12 6.58 21.75
C PHE A 417 -7.37 5.32 21.31
N THR A 418 -6.25 5.48 20.59
CA THR A 418 -5.46 4.32 20.18
C THR A 418 -4.78 3.61 21.36
N LEU A 419 -4.34 4.36 22.39
CA LEU A 419 -3.79 3.77 23.63
C LEU A 419 -4.86 3.05 24.45
N THR A 420 -6.06 3.63 24.62
CA THR A 420 -7.16 2.98 25.30
C THR A 420 -7.60 1.70 24.60
N PHE A 421 -7.68 1.68 23.29
CA PHE A 421 -7.97 0.45 22.54
C PHE A 421 -6.92 -0.64 22.80
N GLN A 422 -5.63 -0.28 22.74
CA GLN A 422 -4.55 -1.22 23.02
C GLN A 422 -4.64 -1.77 24.46
N LEU A 423 -4.99 -0.94 25.42
CA LEU A 423 -5.23 -1.38 26.79
C LEU A 423 -6.40 -2.38 26.87
N CYS A 424 -7.51 -2.12 26.18
CA CYS A 424 -8.63 -3.07 26.10
C CYS A 424 -8.19 -4.42 25.52
N VAL A 425 -7.41 -4.43 24.46
CA VAL A 425 -6.87 -5.67 23.86
C VAL A 425 -6.01 -6.44 24.87
N VAL A 426 -5.12 -5.74 25.60
CA VAL A 426 -4.27 -6.37 26.62
C VAL A 426 -5.12 -6.97 27.74
N LEU A 427 -6.12 -6.24 28.23
CA LEU A 427 -7.03 -6.72 29.28
C LEU A 427 -7.86 -7.93 28.80
N THR A 428 -8.33 -7.90 27.56
CA THR A 428 -9.03 -9.05 26.96
C THR A 428 -8.10 -10.27 26.88
N GLY A 429 -6.86 -10.10 26.44
CA GLY A 429 -5.86 -11.17 26.42
C GLY A 429 -5.55 -11.75 27.78
N ALA A 430 -5.44 -10.89 28.82
CA ALA A 430 -5.26 -11.34 30.19
C ALA A 430 -6.49 -12.15 30.70
N ALA A 431 -7.70 -11.68 30.38
CA ALA A 431 -8.93 -12.41 30.75
C ALA A 431 -9.04 -13.76 30.02
N GLN A 432 -8.62 -13.86 28.75
CA GLN A 432 -8.53 -15.13 28.03
C GLN A 432 -7.53 -16.10 28.66
N ALA A 433 -6.37 -15.61 29.04
CA ALA A 433 -5.36 -16.42 29.73
C ALA A 433 -5.87 -17.02 31.04
N VAL A 434 -6.68 -16.25 31.81
CA VAL A 434 -7.32 -16.72 33.04
C VAL A 434 -8.43 -17.74 32.79
N ARG A 435 -9.25 -17.54 31.73
CA ARG A 435 -10.37 -18.43 31.39
C ARG A 435 -9.96 -19.73 30.68
N GLY A 436 -8.72 -19.80 30.22
CA GLY A 436 -8.23 -20.91 29.39
C GLY A 436 -8.67 -20.81 27.91
N ARG A 437 -7.79 -21.23 27.01
CA ARG A 437 -7.98 -21.10 25.54
C ARG A 437 -9.25 -21.85 25.05
N GLY A 438 -9.54 -23.03 25.58
CA GLY A 438 -10.68 -23.84 25.13
C GLY A 438 -12.06 -23.23 25.43
N ALA A 439 -12.16 -22.28 26.36
CA ALA A 439 -13.40 -21.54 26.61
C ALA A 439 -13.57 -20.38 25.59
N PHE A 440 -12.47 -19.80 25.15
CA PHE A 440 -12.48 -18.75 24.12
C PHE A 440 -12.88 -19.30 22.75
N GLU A 441 -12.26 -20.39 22.32
CA GLU A 441 -12.58 -21.05 21.04
C GLU A 441 -14.07 -21.44 20.94
N ARG A 442 -14.64 -21.95 22.03
CA ARG A 442 -16.08 -22.26 22.12
C ARG A 442 -16.96 -21.00 22.10
N ALA A 443 -16.50 -19.91 22.71
CA ALA A 443 -17.29 -18.68 22.82
C ALA A 443 -17.26 -17.84 21.54
N THR A 444 -16.18 -17.91 20.75
CA THR A 444 -15.94 -17.06 19.58
C THR A 444 -15.95 -17.80 18.27
N GLY A 445 -15.76 -19.11 18.26
CA GLY A 445 -15.51 -19.89 17.03
C GLY A 445 -14.18 -19.56 16.35
N ILE A 446 -13.29 -18.82 17.01
CA ILE A 446 -11.96 -18.44 16.51
C ILE A 446 -10.96 -19.48 17.05
N VAL A 447 -10.40 -20.28 16.15
CA VAL A 447 -9.30 -21.19 16.47
C VAL A 447 -8.03 -20.38 16.59
N ALA A 448 -7.35 -20.45 17.73
CA ALA A 448 -6.05 -19.84 17.89
C ALA A 448 -5.07 -20.47 16.89
N ALA A 449 -4.40 -19.65 16.09
CA ALA A 449 -3.30 -20.13 15.25
C ALA A 449 -2.27 -20.78 16.20
N GLU A 450 -2.03 -22.08 16.04
CA GLU A 450 -1.06 -22.82 16.83
C GLU A 450 0.31 -22.12 16.72
N ARG A 451 0.80 -21.69 17.88
CA ARG A 451 2.17 -21.28 18.08
C ARG A 451 3.00 -22.57 18.22
N ASP A 452 3.31 -23.21 17.13
CA ASP A 452 4.36 -24.24 17.16
C ASP A 452 5.72 -23.57 16.93
N ALA A 453 6.61 -23.91 17.85
CA ALA A 453 7.96 -23.44 18.08
C ALA A 453 8.90 -23.52 16.88
#